data_9108ba3006bbf89a6c72fde0abaf8bb8
#
_entry.id   9108ba3006bbf89a6c72fde0abaf8bb8
#
_cell.length_a   1.000
_cell.length_b   1.000
_cell.length_c   1.000
_cell.angle_alpha   90.00
_cell.angle_beta   90.00
_cell.angle_gamma   90.00
#
_symmetry.space_group_name_H-M   'P 1'
#
loop_
_entity.id
_entity.type
_entity.pdbx_description
1 polymer ?
#
loop_
_entity_poly.entity_id
_entity_poly.type
_entity_poly.pdbx_seq_one_letter_code
_entity_poly.pdbx_strand_id
1 'polypeptide(L)'
;MTDKFIKLTNWLAKACGIFAAGCLFLSIVIITELVFERYLFKNAITWQTELVTMLLVASTFIGSAYVLSEKGHVNMEYLYTFLSKKNVTKLKIFTDSLCLIFFLILFYVSYEITYEAFIKNYNTGTVWGPPLWIPYSSMLIGAILMTMSYISELILHVRKLKEFE
;
A
#
# COMPACT_ATOMS: atom_id res chain seq x y z
N MET A 1 21.03 -3.52 -15.65
CA MET A 1 19.74 -4.17 -15.33
C MET A 1 19.05 -3.52 -14.14
N THR A 2 19.73 -3.27 -13.05
CA THR A 2 19.19 -2.64 -11.81
C THR A 2 18.54 -1.28 -12.02
N ASP A 3 19.09 -0.40 -12.86
CA ASP A 3 18.53 0.94 -13.08
C ASP A 3 17.20 0.91 -13.85
N LYS A 4 17.03 -0.07 -14.74
CA LYS A 4 15.73 -0.30 -15.41
C LYS A 4 14.67 -0.80 -14.43
N PHE A 5 15.05 -1.68 -13.49
CA PHE A 5 14.16 -2.18 -12.45
C PHE A 5 13.69 -1.04 -11.53
N ILE A 6 14.59 -0.20 -11.04
CA ILE A 6 14.28 0.95 -10.19
C ILE A 6 13.33 1.93 -10.92
N LYS A 7 13.60 2.24 -12.20
CA LYS A 7 12.72 3.10 -13.00
C LYS A 7 11.33 2.51 -13.18
N LEU A 8 11.24 1.20 -13.42
CA LEU A 8 9.95 0.49 -13.55
C LEU A 8 9.17 0.53 -12.25
N THR A 9 9.82 0.23 -11.12
CA THR A 9 9.18 0.26 -9.79
C THR A 9 8.64 1.66 -9.47
N ASN A 10 9.43 2.71 -9.73
CA ASN A 10 8.99 4.09 -9.50
C ASN A 10 7.83 4.50 -10.42
N TRP A 11 7.82 4.05 -11.67
CA TRP A 11 6.72 4.31 -12.58
C TRP A 11 5.44 3.61 -12.13
N LEU A 12 5.52 2.33 -11.75
CA LEU A 12 4.41 1.58 -11.18
C LEU A 12 3.87 2.25 -9.91
N ALA A 13 4.75 2.65 -9.01
CA ALA A 13 4.38 3.34 -7.77
C ALA A 13 3.60 4.63 -8.05
N LYS A 14 4.03 5.44 -9.04
CA LYS A 14 3.30 6.66 -9.45
C LYS A 14 1.92 6.35 -10.01
N ALA A 15 1.80 5.36 -10.87
CA ALA A 15 0.50 4.94 -11.42
C ALA A 15 -0.44 4.48 -10.30
N CYS A 16 0.08 3.71 -9.34
CA CYS A 16 -0.65 3.26 -8.16
C CYS A 16 -1.07 4.43 -7.25
N GLY A 17 -0.24 5.46 -7.12
CA GLY A 17 -0.58 6.68 -6.38
C GLY A 17 -1.77 7.42 -6.98
N ILE A 18 -1.80 7.57 -8.31
CA ILE A 18 -2.93 8.19 -9.03
C ILE A 18 -4.20 7.35 -8.83
N PHE A 19 -4.11 6.04 -8.96
CA PHE A 19 -5.24 5.14 -8.70
C PHE A 19 -5.76 5.25 -7.27
N ALA A 20 -4.87 5.25 -6.28
CA ALA A 20 -5.21 5.39 -4.87
C ALA A 20 -5.90 6.74 -4.57
N ALA A 21 -5.41 7.83 -5.16
CA ALA A 21 -6.04 9.14 -5.04
C ALA A 21 -7.44 9.15 -5.65
N GLY A 22 -7.64 8.49 -6.79
CA GLY A 22 -8.94 8.30 -7.42
C GLY A 22 -9.92 7.52 -6.52
N CYS A 23 -9.46 6.43 -5.89
CA CYS A 23 -10.26 5.67 -4.93
C CYS A 23 -10.66 6.50 -3.72
N LEU A 24 -9.74 7.31 -3.18
CA LEU A 24 -10.04 8.23 -2.07
C LEU A 24 -11.07 9.29 -2.47
N PHE A 25 -10.88 9.92 -3.61
CA PHE A 25 -11.83 10.91 -4.11
C PHE A 25 -13.24 10.32 -4.28
N LEU A 26 -13.34 9.15 -4.91
CA LEU A 26 -14.60 8.45 -5.10
C LEU A 26 -15.25 8.08 -3.75
N SER A 27 -14.45 7.63 -2.78
CA SER A 27 -14.92 7.34 -1.41
C SER A 27 -15.55 8.55 -0.74
N ILE A 28 -14.93 9.73 -0.89
CA ILE A 28 -15.46 10.99 -0.33
C ILE A 28 -16.81 11.34 -0.96
N VAL A 29 -16.92 11.23 -2.30
CA VAL A 29 -18.17 11.52 -3.02
C VAL A 29 -19.29 10.60 -2.55
N ILE A 30 -19.03 9.27 -2.47
CA ILE A 30 -20.04 8.28 -2.06
C ILE A 30 -20.46 8.47 -0.59
N ILE A 31 -19.50 8.75 0.31
CA ILE A 31 -19.85 9.02 1.73
C ILE A 31 -20.67 10.29 1.84
N THR A 32 -20.35 11.33 1.08
CA THR A 32 -21.10 12.58 1.08
C THR A 32 -22.54 12.34 0.64
N GLU A 33 -22.75 11.62 -0.46
CA GLU A 33 -24.06 11.20 -0.93
C GLU A 33 -24.81 10.40 0.12
N LEU A 34 -24.18 9.40 0.74
CA LEU A 34 -24.77 8.57 1.79
C LEU A 34 -25.27 9.41 2.98
N VAL A 35 -24.51 10.42 3.39
CA VAL A 35 -24.92 11.33 4.48
C VAL A 35 -26.15 12.11 4.09
N PHE A 36 -26.21 12.67 2.88
CA PHE A 36 -27.40 13.39 2.37
C PHE A 36 -28.61 12.49 2.29
N GLU A 37 -28.49 11.27 1.75
CA GLU A 37 -29.61 10.33 1.65
C GLU A 37 -30.15 9.92 3.03
N ARG A 38 -29.28 9.63 3.98
CA ARG A 38 -29.70 9.29 5.34
C ARG A 38 -30.40 10.44 6.04
N TYR A 39 -29.92 11.67 5.85
CA TYR A 39 -30.49 12.85 6.50
C TYR A 39 -31.83 13.25 5.89
N LEU A 40 -31.96 13.27 4.55
CA LEU A 40 -33.13 13.75 3.85
C LEU A 40 -34.23 12.66 3.71
N PHE A 41 -33.81 11.44 3.35
CA PHE A 41 -34.74 10.36 3.01
C PHE A 41 -34.89 9.28 4.09
N LYS A 42 -34.10 9.33 5.17
CA LYS A 42 -34.08 8.35 6.26
C LYS A 42 -33.87 6.90 5.77
N ASN A 43 -33.31 6.71 4.61
CA ASN A 43 -33.02 5.40 4.02
C ASN A 43 -31.76 4.79 4.63
N ALA A 44 -31.86 3.52 5.05
CA ALA A 44 -30.72 2.76 5.53
C ALA A 44 -30.08 1.99 4.34
N ILE A 45 -29.24 2.67 3.57
CA ILE A 45 -28.52 2.06 2.44
C ILE A 45 -27.19 1.50 2.95
N THR A 46 -26.93 0.21 2.71
CA THR A 46 -25.77 -0.50 3.24
C THR A 46 -24.64 -0.68 2.21
N TRP A 47 -24.97 -0.78 0.91
CA TRP A 47 -23.99 -1.06 -0.13
C TRP A 47 -22.91 0.03 -0.28
N GLN A 48 -23.26 1.29 -0.06
CA GLN A 48 -22.33 2.42 -0.16
C GLN A 48 -21.23 2.31 0.89
N THR A 49 -21.56 1.94 2.13
CA THR A 49 -20.60 1.78 3.21
C THR A 49 -19.59 0.67 2.89
N GLU A 50 -20.05 -0.43 2.31
CA GLU A 50 -19.17 -1.54 1.92
C GLU A 50 -18.27 -1.17 0.76
N LEU A 51 -18.83 -0.52 -0.28
CA LEU A 51 -18.04 -0.06 -1.41
C LEU A 51 -16.94 0.93 -0.97
N VAL A 52 -17.27 1.88 -0.11
CA VAL A 52 -16.30 2.83 0.44
C VAL A 52 -15.20 2.10 1.23
N THR A 53 -15.55 1.13 2.05
CA THR A 53 -14.56 0.34 2.79
C THR A 53 -13.59 -0.37 1.83
N MET A 54 -14.09 -0.97 0.75
CA MET A 54 -13.25 -1.63 -0.26
C MET A 54 -12.34 -0.63 -0.99
N LEU A 55 -12.84 0.55 -1.35
CA LEU A 55 -12.07 1.61 -1.97
C LEU A 55 -10.98 2.14 -1.05
N LEU A 56 -11.26 2.30 0.24
CA LEU A 56 -10.29 2.74 1.24
C LEU A 56 -9.20 1.69 1.45
N VAL A 57 -9.55 0.41 1.51
CA VAL A 57 -8.59 -0.70 1.59
C VAL A 57 -7.68 -0.69 0.35
N ALA A 58 -8.26 -0.59 -0.84
CA ALA A 58 -7.49 -0.53 -2.09
C ALA A 58 -6.57 0.69 -2.12
N SER A 59 -7.06 1.87 -1.75
CA SER A 59 -6.27 3.10 -1.69
C SER A 59 -5.09 2.97 -0.72
N THR A 60 -5.32 2.42 0.47
CA THR A 60 -4.29 2.28 1.49
C THR A 60 -3.17 1.34 1.06
N PHE A 61 -3.52 0.13 0.61
CA PHE A 61 -2.52 -0.88 0.27
C PHE A 61 -1.81 -0.58 -1.05
N ILE A 62 -2.52 -0.18 -2.09
CA ILE A 62 -1.93 0.12 -3.40
C ILE A 62 -1.18 1.46 -3.35
N GLY A 63 -1.71 2.45 -2.61
CA GLY A 63 -1.10 3.78 -2.47
C GLY A 63 0.17 3.79 -1.62
N SER A 64 0.35 2.82 -0.71
CA SER A 64 1.53 2.76 0.17
C SER A 64 2.86 2.72 -0.60
N ALA A 65 2.90 2.02 -1.74
CA ALA A 65 4.10 1.95 -2.59
C ALA A 65 4.47 3.32 -3.19
N TYR A 66 3.48 4.16 -3.52
CA TYR A 66 3.74 5.53 -3.97
C TYR A 66 4.32 6.39 -2.85
N VAL A 67 3.75 6.31 -1.64
CA VAL A 67 4.25 7.05 -0.47
C VAL A 67 5.71 6.69 -0.18
N LEU A 68 6.09 5.41 -0.31
CA LEU A 68 7.46 4.98 -0.17
C LEU A 68 8.36 5.58 -1.27
N SER A 69 7.93 5.56 -2.53
CA SER A 69 8.72 6.08 -3.68
C SER A 69 8.99 7.58 -3.59
N GLU A 70 8.06 8.36 -3.02
CA GLU A 70 8.20 9.80 -2.78
C GLU A 70 8.94 10.11 -1.46
N LYS A 71 9.52 9.08 -0.79
CA LYS A 71 10.18 9.23 0.51
C LYS A 71 9.27 9.83 1.60
N GLY A 72 7.98 9.65 1.46
CA GLY A 72 6.96 10.14 2.39
C GLY A 72 6.96 9.39 3.74
N HIS A 73 7.75 8.33 3.90
CA HIS A 73 8.00 7.76 5.21
C HIS A 73 8.81 8.76 6.03
N VAL A 74 8.29 9.10 7.19
CA VAL A 74 8.89 10.04 8.15
C VAL A 74 10.36 9.68 8.33
N ASN A 75 11.23 10.39 7.59
CA ASN A 75 12.65 10.33 7.85
C ASN A 75 12.84 10.92 9.23
N MET A 76 13.41 10.17 10.16
CA MET A 76 13.85 10.71 11.45
C MET A 76 15.05 11.64 11.21
N GLU A 77 14.80 12.80 10.59
CA GLU A 77 15.85 13.78 10.22
C GLU A 77 16.69 14.18 11.45
N TYR A 78 16.05 14.24 12.61
CA TYR A 78 16.74 14.52 13.87
C TYR A 78 17.79 13.47 14.23
N LEU A 79 17.54 12.18 13.99
CA LEU A 79 18.51 11.12 14.28
C LEU A 79 19.72 11.19 13.33
N TYR A 80 19.48 11.62 12.10
CA TYR A 80 20.54 11.74 11.08
C TYR A 80 21.49 12.89 11.33
N THR A 81 21.09 13.90 12.12
CA THR A 81 21.94 15.06 12.48
C THR A 81 23.08 14.65 13.41
N PHE A 82 22.89 13.61 14.22
CA PHE A 82 23.88 13.14 15.19
C PHE A 82 24.76 12.00 14.67
N LEU A 83 24.43 11.41 13.52
CA LEU A 83 25.12 10.23 13.00
C LEU A 83 26.00 10.56 11.77
N SER A 84 27.15 9.91 11.67
CA SER A 84 27.98 9.96 10.45
C SER A 84 27.19 9.45 9.25
N LYS A 85 27.40 10.02 8.05
CA LYS A 85 26.75 9.62 6.79
C LYS A 85 26.81 8.10 6.53
N LYS A 86 27.94 7.48 6.87
CA LYS A 86 28.14 6.01 6.74
C LYS A 86 27.21 5.24 7.69
N ASN A 87 27.08 5.70 8.94
CA ASN A 87 26.20 5.05 9.95
C ASN A 87 24.72 5.22 9.60
N VAL A 88 24.33 6.38 9.08
CA VAL A 88 22.98 6.63 8.55
C VAL A 88 22.62 5.63 7.45
N THR A 89 23.55 5.40 6.50
CA THR A 89 23.30 4.44 5.41
C THR A 89 23.17 3.01 5.93
N LYS A 90 24.01 2.62 6.90
CA LYS A 90 23.87 1.28 7.55
C LYS A 90 22.55 1.12 8.27
N LEU A 91 22.10 2.15 9.00
CA LEU A 91 20.79 2.12 9.68
C LEU A 91 19.65 1.98 8.68
N LYS A 92 19.71 2.71 7.55
CA LYS A 92 18.71 2.58 6.48
C LYS A 92 18.65 1.17 5.91
N ILE A 93 19.80 0.56 5.62
CA ILE A 93 19.86 -0.83 5.13
C ILE A 93 19.23 -1.80 6.14
N PHE A 94 19.51 -1.61 7.42
CA PHE A 94 18.92 -2.44 8.47
C PHE A 94 17.39 -2.30 8.53
N THR A 95 16.89 -1.06 8.50
CA THR A 95 15.44 -0.77 8.50
C THR A 95 14.75 -1.31 7.24
N ASP A 96 15.34 -1.09 6.06
CA ASP A 96 14.79 -1.60 4.79
C ASP A 96 14.72 -3.13 4.79
N SER A 97 15.73 -3.80 5.35
CA SER A 97 15.75 -5.27 5.47
C SER A 97 14.64 -5.77 6.38
N LEU A 98 14.40 -5.09 7.52
CA LEU A 98 13.33 -5.44 8.45
C LEU A 98 11.95 -5.24 7.81
N CYS A 99 11.75 -4.12 7.11
CA CYS A 99 10.53 -3.83 6.36
C CYS A 99 10.31 -4.85 5.24
N LEU A 100 11.37 -5.24 4.53
CA LEU A 100 11.29 -6.24 3.47
C LEU A 100 10.79 -7.59 4.02
N ILE A 101 11.33 -8.05 5.16
CA ILE A 101 10.87 -9.27 5.82
C ILE A 101 9.38 -9.16 6.18
N PHE A 102 8.97 -8.04 6.76
CA PHE A 102 7.56 -7.80 7.11
C PHE A 102 6.65 -7.88 5.88
N PHE A 103 7.02 -7.24 4.76
CA PHE A 103 6.21 -7.26 3.54
C PHE A 103 6.22 -8.62 2.83
N LEU A 104 7.28 -9.43 2.97
CA LEU A 104 7.27 -10.81 2.50
C LEU A 104 6.29 -11.68 3.30
N ILE A 105 6.22 -11.51 4.62
CA ILE A 105 5.23 -12.20 5.46
C ILE A 105 3.82 -11.74 5.08
N LEU A 106 3.61 -10.42 4.93
CA LEU A 106 2.33 -9.86 4.52
C LEU A 106 1.90 -10.38 3.15
N PHE A 107 2.82 -10.50 2.20
CA PHE A 107 2.56 -11.09 0.88
C PHE A 107 2.05 -12.54 1.00
N TYR A 108 2.75 -13.36 1.78
CA TYR A 108 2.35 -14.77 1.99
C TYR A 108 0.95 -14.88 2.59
N VAL A 109 0.68 -14.14 3.66
CA VAL A 109 -0.63 -14.13 4.35
C VAL A 109 -1.73 -13.60 3.43
N SER A 110 -1.47 -12.51 2.70
CA SER A 110 -2.43 -11.92 1.76
C SER A 110 -2.76 -12.87 0.62
N TYR A 111 -1.77 -13.61 0.13
CA TYR A 111 -1.98 -14.62 -0.90
C TYR A 111 -2.90 -15.74 -0.41
N GLU A 112 -2.63 -16.29 0.78
CA GLU A 112 -3.41 -17.38 1.38
C GLU A 112 -4.86 -16.97 1.59
N ILE A 113 -5.10 -15.80 2.20
CA ILE A 113 -6.45 -15.28 2.46
C ILE A 113 -7.20 -14.99 1.15
N THR A 114 -6.53 -14.39 0.16
CA THR A 114 -7.16 -14.10 -1.14
C THR A 114 -7.55 -15.39 -1.86
N TYR A 115 -6.65 -16.37 -1.86
CA TYR A 115 -6.87 -17.66 -2.49
C TYR A 115 -8.04 -18.42 -1.84
N GLU A 116 -8.07 -18.46 -0.51
CA GLU A 116 -9.16 -19.09 0.25
C GLU A 116 -10.51 -18.40 -0.01
N ALA A 117 -10.54 -17.07 0.01
CA ALA A 117 -11.74 -16.29 -0.27
C ALA A 117 -12.26 -16.51 -1.70
N PHE A 118 -11.35 -16.67 -2.66
CA PHE A 118 -11.70 -16.93 -4.05
C PHE A 118 -12.29 -18.34 -4.24
N ILE A 119 -11.66 -19.39 -3.68
CA ILE A 119 -12.13 -20.78 -3.83
C ILE A 119 -13.44 -21.02 -3.08
N LYS A 120 -13.55 -20.49 -1.85
CA LYS A 120 -14.72 -20.71 -1.01
C LYS A 120 -15.86 -19.72 -1.29
N ASN A 121 -15.68 -18.80 -2.26
CA ASN A 121 -16.65 -17.76 -2.60
C ASN A 121 -17.14 -16.98 -1.37
N TYR A 122 -16.23 -16.56 -0.50
CA TYR A 122 -16.60 -15.77 0.68
C TYR A 122 -17.17 -14.42 0.30
N ASN A 123 -18.32 -14.09 0.88
CA ASN A 123 -19.02 -12.81 0.73
C ASN A 123 -19.10 -12.11 2.08
N THR A 124 -19.37 -10.80 2.07
CA THR A 124 -19.48 -9.98 3.30
C THR A 124 -20.64 -10.36 4.21
N GLY A 125 -21.55 -11.24 3.77
CA GLY A 125 -22.72 -11.67 4.55
C GLY A 125 -23.83 -10.61 4.68
N THR A 126 -23.73 -9.50 3.95
CA THR A 126 -24.69 -8.40 3.92
C THR A 126 -25.68 -8.55 2.78
N VAL A 127 -26.70 -7.66 2.72
CA VAL A 127 -27.71 -7.68 1.67
C VAL A 127 -27.11 -7.50 0.27
N TRP A 128 -26.07 -6.67 0.14
CA TRP A 128 -25.34 -6.50 -1.14
C TRP A 128 -24.38 -7.66 -1.40
N GLY A 129 -23.72 -8.19 -0.36
CA GLY A 129 -22.91 -9.40 -0.40
C GLY A 129 -21.75 -9.40 -1.37
N PRO A 130 -20.94 -8.35 -1.50
CA PRO A 130 -19.82 -8.35 -2.42
C PRO A 130 -18.79 -9.41 -2.01
N PRO A 131 -18.08 -10.00 -3.00
CA PRO A 131 -17.08 -11.02 -2.74
C PRO A 131 -15.85 -10.45 -2.05
N LEU A 132 -15.40 -11.10 -0.97
CA LEU A 132 -14.28 -10.66 -0.13
C LEU A 132 -12.91 -10.78 -0.83
N TRP A 133 -12.78 -11.57 -1.90
CA TRP A 133 -11.53 -11.65 -2.65
C TRP A 133 -11.14 -10.32 -3.30
N ILE A 134 -12.09 -9.39 -3.53
CA ILE A 134 -11.81 -8.06 -4.13
C ILE A 134 -10.94 -7.22 -3.20
N PRO A 135 -11.32 -6.88 -1.95
CA PRO A 135 -10.45 -6.13 -1.05
C PRO A 135 -9.17 -6.90 -0.68
N TYR A 136 -9.22 -8.22 -0.57
CA TYR A 136 -8.02 -9.02 -0.30
C TYR A 136 -7.02 -9.01 -1.45
N SER A 137 -7.49 -8.99 -2.71
CA SER A 137 -6.61 -8.85 -3.87
C SER A 137 -5.87 -7.51 -3.89
N SER A 138 -6.51 -6.43 -3.44
CA SER A 138 -5.84 -5.13 -3.33
C SER A 138 -4.73 -5.12 -2.25
N MET A 139 -4.93 -5.84 -1.15
CA MET A 139 -3.90 -6.08 -0.13
C MET A 139 -2.71 -6.88 -0.71
N LEU A 140 -2.99 -7.94 -1.47
CA LEU A 140 -1.97 -8.75 -2.14
C LEU A 140 -1.15 -7.93 -3.14
N ILE A 141 -1.82 -7.13 -3.99
CA ILE A 141 -1.17 -6.24 -4.96
C ILE A 141 -0.29 -5.22 -4.23
N GLY A 142 -0.81 -4.59 -3.17
CA GLY A 142 -0.06 -3.66 -2.35
C GLY A 142 1.19 -4.28 -1.73
N ALA A 143 1.08 -5.50 -1.18
CA ALA A 143 2.22 -6.22 -0.62
C ALA A 143 3.31 -6.53 -1.67
N ILE A 144 2.93 -6.92 -2.90
CA ILE A 144 3.87 -7.12 -4.02
C ILE A 144 4.59 -5.81 -4.34
N LEU A 145 3.85 -4.72 -4.52
CA LEU A 145 4.41 -3.42 -4.87
C LEU A 145 5.38 -2.90 -3.79
N MET A 146 5.01 -3.04 -2.52
CA MET A 146 5.87 -2.66 -1.40
C MET A 146 7.14 -3.51 -1.33
N THR A 147 7.03 -4.82 -1.53
CA THR A 147 8.20 -5.71 -1.60
C THR A 147 9.16 -5.27 -2.71
N MET A 148 8.66 -4.99 -3.92
CA MET A 148 9.46 -4.50 -5.03
C MET A 148 10.12 -3.14 -4.72
N SER A 149 9.40 -2.25 -4.06
CA SER A 149 9.90 -0.92 -3.68
C SER A 149 11.01 -1.01 -2.63
N TYR A 150 10.86 -1.85 -1.59
CA TYR A 150 11.92 -2.06 -0.58
C TYR A 150 13.15 -2.75 -1.15
N ILE A 151 13.00 -3.67 -2.11
CA ILE A 151 14.15 -4.24 -2.84
C ILE A 151 14.89 -3.13 -3.60
N SER A 152 14.17 -2.21 -4.25
CA SER A 152 14.76 -1.09 -4.96
C SER A 152 15.54 -0.13 -4.04
N GLU A 153 14.96 0.23 -2.89
CA GLU A 153 15.61 1.10 -1.89
C GLU A 153 16.85 0.42 -1.29
N LEU A 154 16.76 -0.87 -0.97
CA LEU A 154 17.89 -1.64 -0.44
C LEU A 154 19.06 -1.68 -1.42
N ILE A 155 18.80 -1.87 -2.71
CA ILE A 155 19.84 -1.81 -3.77
C ILE A 155 20.49 -0.43 -3.80
N LEU A 156 19.71 0.66 -3.71
CA LEU A 156 20.22 2.03 -3.73
C LEU A 156 21.11 2.32 -2.50
N HIS A 157 20.65 1.92 -1.31
CA HIS A 157 21.41 2.15 -0.07
C HIS A 157 22.70 1.32 -0.01
N VAL A 158 22.70 0.07 -0.51
CA VAL A 158 23.89 -0.76 -0.59
C VAL A 158 24.91 -0.18 -1.59
N ARG A 159 24.46 0.32 -2.74
CA ARG A 159 25.34 1.02 -3.70
C ARG A 159 26.00 2.25 -3.05
N LYS A 160 25.20 3.06 -2.37
CA LYS A 160 25.68 4.25 -1.66
C LYS A 160 26.67 3.92 -0.54
N LEU A 161 26.52 2.78 0.13
CA LEU A 161 27.48 2.35 1.16
C LEU A 161 28.84 2.00 0.56
N LYS A 162 28.87 1.37 -0.63
CA LYS A 162 30.12 1.04 -1.35
C LYS A 162 30.87 2.27 -1.87
N GLU A 163 30.21 3.40 -2.08
CA GLU A 163 30.86 4.67 -2.44
C GLU A 163 31.62 5.31 -1.27
N PHE A 164 31.36 4.88 -0.04
CA PHE A 164 32.05 5.34 1.17
C PHE A 164 33.22 4.42 1.59
N GLU A 165 33.42 3.29 0.87
CA GLU A 165 34.58 2.38 1.04
C GLU A 165 35.66 2.64 0.01
#